data_b419d811721d5b40e76cea71ce744a5a
#
_entry.id   b419d811721d5b40e76cea71ce744a5a
#
_cell.length_a   1.000
_cell.length_b   1.000
_cell.length_c   1.000
_cell.angle_alpha   90.00
_cell.angle_beta   90.00
_cell.angle_gamma   90.00
#
_symmetry.space_group_name_H-M   'P 1'
#
loop_
_entity.id
_entity.type
_entity.pdbx_description
1 polymer ?
#
loop_
_entity_poly.entity_id
_entity_poly.type
_entity_poly.pdbx_seq_one_letter_code
_entity_poly.pdbx_strand_id
1 'polypeptide(L)'
;MNKSYLESMPDSNGFFGKFGGSFIPPELEKPFEEIKKAYEELKNSPKFIEELKYVRKHYQGRPTPISFAKNLTNYCGGAKIYLKREDLNHTGAHKLNHCMAEVILAKHLGKKKVIAETGAGQHGVALATAAAYFGLECEIHMGEVDIAKEHPNVVRMKILGAKVIPATHGLKTLKEAVDSAFEAYLADTKNSIYCIGSVVGPHPFPMMVRDFQSVIGFEAREQFLEHEGKLPDAVTACVGGGSNAMGIFSGFIDDKEVELYGVEPMGKGDKIGEHSASLTYGEEGIMHGFNSIMLKDKDGNPAPVYSIGSGIDYPSVGPEHAYLKETGRSKVGLCDDNEAVDAFYKLSQLEGIIPALESAHAVGFAMKLAKTLDKEKTILVSLSGRGDKDIDFVINNYPIPNSKF
;
A
#
# COMPACT_ATOMS: atom_id res chain seq x y z
N MET A 1 -21.41 4.78 -24.12
CA MET A 1 -19.98 4.65 -23.75
C MET A 1 -19.92 3.59 -22.68
N ASN A 2 -18.99 2.64 -22.78
CA ASN A 2 -18.77 1.70 -21.70
C ASN A 2 -18.20 2.49 -20.51
N LYS A 3 -18.69 2.21 -19.29
CA LYS A 3 -18.13 2.78 -18.07
C LYS A 3 -16.67 2.34 -17.93
N SER A 4 -15.82 3.21 -17.37
CA SER A 4 -14.46 2.81 -17.01
C SER A 4 -14.47 1.70 -15.95
N TYR A 5 -13.37 0.98 -15.79
CA TYR A 5 -13.25 -0.04 -14.76
C TYR A 5 -13.55 0.53 -13.37
N LEU A 6 -12.96 1.68 -13.04
CA LEU A 6 -13.13 2.32 -11.73
C LEU A 6 -14.57 2.77 -11.44
N GLU A 7 -15.35 3.08 -12.48
CA GLU A 7 -16.78 3.43 -12.35
C GLU A 7 -17.69 2.19 -12.25
N SER A 8 -17.21 1.03 -12.68
CA SER A 8 -17.97 -0.21 -12.72
C SER A 8 -17.66 -1.16 -11.56
N MET A 9 -16.54 -0.99 -10.89
CA MET A 9 -16.08 -1.84 -9.80
C MET A 9 -15.77 -1.05 -8.51
N PRO A 10 -16.14 -1.60 -7.36
CA PRO A 10 -16.91 -2.84 -7.14
C PRO A 10 -18.40 -2.68 -7.48
N ASP A 11 -19.16 -3.76 -7.35
CA ASP A 11 -20.64 -3.70 -7.40
C ASP A 11 -21.22 -2.95 -6.18
N SER A 12 -22.54 -2.78 -6.14
CA SER A 12 -23.24 -2.06 -5.07
C SER A 12 -23.07 -2.69 -3.67
N ASN A 13 -22.72 -3.96 -3.61
CA ASN A 13 -22.48 -4.73 -2.39
C ASN A 13 -20.99 -4.79 -2.00
N GLY A 14 -20.13 -4.14 -2.78
CA GLY A 14 -18.70 -4.07 -2.53
C GLY A 14 -17.90 -5.27 -3.03
N PHE A 15 -18.45 -6.02 -4.00
CA PHE A 15 -17.77 -7.17 -4.59
C PHE A 15 -17.05 -6.81 -5.90
N PHE A 16 -15.83 -7.30 -6.04
CA PHE A 16 -15.06 -7.43 -7.26
C PHE A 16 -15.18 -8.88 -7.73
N GLY A 17 -16.16 -9.17 -8.59
CA GLY A 17 -16.56 -10.55 -8.89
C GLY A 17 -17.05 -11.27 -7.63
N LYS A 18 -16.33 -12.29 -7.16
CA LYS A 18 -16.64 -13.01 -5.92
C LYS A 18 -15.89 -12.49 -4.69
N PHE A 19 -14.87 -11.62 -4.89
CA PHE A 19 -14.02 -11.10 -3.82
C PHE A 19 -14.54 -9.78 -3.26
N GLY A 20 -14.32 -9.52 -1.99
CA GLY A 20 -14.79 -8.31 -1.30
C GLY A 20 -15.97 -8.58 -0.39
N GLY A 21 -16.97 -7.70 -0.45
CA GLY A 21 -18.14 -7.75 0.41
C GLY A 21 -17.88 -7.22 1.81
N SER A 22 -18.80 -7.52 2.74
CA SER A 22 -18.74 -7.10 4.13
C SER A 22 -19.25 -8.23 5.03
N PHE A 23 -18.34 -8.89 5.73
CA PHE A 23 -18.59 -10.02 6.62
C PHE A 23 -18.22 -9.60 8.05
N ILE A 24 -19.04 -8.73 8.62
CA ILE A 24 -18.78 -8.04 9.89
C ILE A 24 -19.81 -8.39 10.95
N PRO A 25 -19.48 -8.23 12.24
CA PRO A 25 -20.47 -8.31 13.30
C PRO A 25 -21.57 -7.26 13.12
N PRO A 26 -22.83 -7.57 13.53
CA PRO A 26 -23.96 -6.64 13.38
C PRO A 26 -23.75 -5.27 13.98
N GLU A 27 -22.93 -5.16 15.03
CA GLU A 27 -22.60 -3.92 15.72
C GLU A 27 -21.82 -2.93 14.82
N LEU A 28 -21.10 -3.43 13.80
CA LEU A 28 -20.36 -2.61 12.84
C LEU A 28 -21.16 -2.23 11.59
N GLU A 29 -22.30 -2.88 11.31
CA GLU A 29 -23.08 -2.59 10.10
C GLU A 29 -23.48 -1.11 9.99
N LYS A 30 -24.07 -0.58 11.07
CA LYS A 30 -24.49 0.83 11.09
C LYS A 30 -23.34 1.82 11.02
N PRO A 31 -22.25 1.69 11.79
CA PRO A 31 -21.06 2.54 11.65
C PRO A 31 -20.43 2.51 10.26
N PHE A 32 -20.35 1.35 9.63
CA PHE A 32 -19.74 1.25 8.28
C PHE A 32 -20.67 1.78 7.18
N GLU A 33 -21.98 1.63 7.34
CA GLU A 33 -22.94 2.27 6.44
C GLU A 33 -22.90 3.82 6.55
N GLU A 34 -22.63 4.36 7.75
CA GLU A 34 -22.39 5.80 7.96
C GLU A 34 -21.16 6.27 7.17
N ILE A 35 -20.05 5.53 7.26
CA ILE A 35 -18.82 5.83 6.52
C ILE A 35 -19.06 5.73 5.00
N LYS A 36 -19.73 4.68 4.54
CA LYS A 36 -20.06 4.48 3.13
C LYS A 36 -20.87 5.65 2.57
N LYS A 37 -21.95 6.03 3.23
CA LYS A 37 -22.80 7.16 2.81
C LYS A 37 -22.03 8.46 2.76
N ALA A 38 -21.26 8.77 3.80
CA ALA A 38 -20.44 9.96 3.83
C ALA A 38 -19.40 9.98 2.70
N TYR A 39 -18.77 8.85 2.42
CA TYR A 39 -17.84 8.73 1.30
C TYR A 39 -18.54 8.96 -0.06
N GLU A 40 -19.70 8.32 -0.28
CA GLU A 40 -20.47 8.47 -1.52
C GLU A 40 -20.92 9.92 -1.76
N GLU A 41 -21.29 10.63 -0.71
CA GLU A 41 -21.64 12.05 -0.76
C GLU A 41 -20.42 12.94 -1.06
N LEU A 42 -19.28 12.65 -0.39
CA LEU A 42 -18.10 13.51 -0.46
C LEU A 42 -17.30 13.30 -1.74
N LYS A 43 -17.16 12.09 -2.25
CA LYS A 43 -16.30 11.80 -3.41
C LYS A 43 -16.58 12.66 -4.64
N ASN A 44 -17.82 13.15 -4.77
CA ASN A 44 -18.27 14.04 -5.85
C ASN A 44 -18.51 15.50 -5.38
N SER A 45 -18.27 15.80 -4.11
CA SER A 45 -18.44 17.15 -3.57
C SER A 45 -17.33 18.09 -4.04
N PRO A 46 -17.65 19.21 -4.72
CA PRO A 46 -16.65 20.19 -5.12
C PRO A 46 -15.78 20.66 -3.95
N LYS A 47 -16.39 20.91 -2.79
CA LYS A 47 -15.69 21.38 -1.60
C LYS A 47 -14.66 20.36 -1.11
N PHE A 48 -15.02 19.07 -1.06
CA PHE A 48 -14.09 18.01 -0.67
C PHE A 48 -12.94 17.86 -1.68
N ILE A 49 -13.28 17.87 -2.98
CA ILE A 49 -12.29 17.74 -4.04
C ILE A 49 -11.30 18.90 -4.01
N GLU A 50 -11.76 20.15 -3.81
CA GLU A 50 -10.92 21.34 -3.73
C GLU A 50 -10.03 21.31 -2.47
N GLU A 51 -10.58 20.95 -1.29
CA GLU A 51 -9.82 20.82 -0.05
C GLU A 51 -8.73 19.75 -0.19
N LEU A 52 -9.07 18.59 -0.76
CA LEU A 52 -8.10 17.51 -0.97
C LEU A 52 -7.02 17.90 -2.00
N LYS A 53 -7.40 18.59 -3.10
CA LYS A 53 -6.43 19.13 -4.08
C LYS A 53 -5.49 20.15 -3.44
N TYR A 54 -6.03 21.03 -2.60
CA TYR A 54 -5.23 22.01 -1.88
C TYR A 54 -4.18 21.36 -0.99
N VAL A 55 -4.61 20.41 -0.15
CA VAL A 55 -3.71 19.68 0.77
C VAL A 55 -2.67 18.87 -0.01
N ARG A 56 -3.07 18.17 -1.07
CA ARG A 56 -2.16 17.42 -1.94
C ARG A 56 -1.07 18.31 -2.52
N LYS A 57 -1.43 19.48 -3.02
CA LYS A 57 -0.50 20.42 -3.66
C LYS A 57 0.40 21.14 -2.65
N HIS A 58 -0.20 21.71 -1.60
CA HIS A 58 0.50 22.67 -0.74
C HIS A 58 1.08 22.07 0.54
N TYR A 59 0.67 20.85 0.91
CA TYR A 59 1.15 20.16 2.08
C TYR A 59 1.86 18.83 1.76
N GLN A 60 1.28 18.00 0.92
CA GLN A 60 1.91 16.72 0.53
C GLN A 60 3.06 16.90 -0.49
N GLY A 61 3.09 17.99 -1.26
CA GLY A 61 4.09 18.21 -2.30
C GLY A 61 3.78 17.47 -3.60
N ARG A 62 2.50 17.23 -3.89
CA ARG A 62 2.07 16.57 -5.14
C ARG A 62 1.91 17.58 -6.30
N PRO A 63 2.08 17.15 -7.57
CA PRO A 63 2.37 15.77 -8.00
C PRO A 63 3.79 15.31 -7.65
N THR A 64 3.94 14.06 -7.21
CA THR A 64 5.28 13.46 -7.08
C THR A 64 5.84 13.20 -8.48
N PRO A 65 7.15 13.36 -8.71
CA PRO A 65 7.70 13.24 -10.06
C PRO A 65 7.83 11.77 -10.52
N ILE A 66 7.97 11.61 -11.84
CA ILE A 66 8.56 10.42 -12.46
C ILE A 66 10.05 10.70 -12.69
N SER A 67 10.91 9.73 -12.37
CA SER A 67 12.35 9.81 -12.59
C SER A 67 12.81 8.67 -13.49
N PHE A 68 13.58 8.98 -14.53
CA PHE A 68 14.26 7.94 -15.33
C PHE A 68 15.48 7.43 -14.55
N ALA A 69 15.47 6.14 -14.20
CA ALA A 69 16.57 5.47 -13.51
C ALA A 69 17.64 5.06 -14.54
N LYS A 70 18.42 6.04 -15.01
CA LYS A 70 19.36 5.88 -16.12
C LYS A 70 20.46 4.87 -15.83
N ASN A 71 21.08 4.99 -14.66
CA ASN A 71 22.23 4.14 -14.31
C ASN A 71 21.75 2.70 -14.01
N LEU A 72 20.60 2.55 -13.36
CA LEU A 72 19.99 1.26 -13.12
C LEU A 72 19.55 0.58 -14.42
N THR A 73 18.99 1.34 -15.37
CA THR A 73 18.67 0.88 -16.72
C THR A 73 19.91 0.36 -17.44
N ASN A 74 21.00 1.13 -17.42
CA ASN A 74 22.27 0.73 -18.03
C ASN A 74 22.86 -0.53 -17.36
N TYR A 75 22.74 -0.62 -16.03
CA TYR A 75 23.18 -1.80 -15.28
C TYR A 75 22.39 -3.06 -15.68
N CYS A 76 21.07 -2.95 -15.86
CA CYS A 76 20.22 -4.05 -16.28
C CYS A 76 20.44 -4.45 -17.76
N GLY A 77 20.75 -3.49 -18.63
CA GLY A 77 21.08 -3.70 -20.04
C GLY A 77 19.88 -4.00 -20.96
N GLY A 78 18.65 -3.92 -20.47
CA GLY A 78 17.41 -4.16 -21.22
C GLY A 78 16.47 -2.95 -21.23
N ALA A 79 15.20 -3.16 -20.90
CA ALA A 79 14.16 -2.12 -20.90
C ALA A 79 14.49 -0.93 -19.98
N LYS A 80 14.02 0.26 -20.36
CA LYS A 80 14.14 1.48 -19.57
C LYS A 80 13.32 1.38 -18.27
N ILE A 81 13.89 1.77 -17.13
CA ILE A 81 13.23 1.76 -15.83
C ILE A 81 12.92 3.19 -15.40
N TYR A 82 11.66 3.46 -15.12
CA TYR A 82 11.16 4.72 -14.57
C TYR A 82 10.60 4.50 -13.18
N LEU A 83 10.72 5.49 -12.30
CA LEU A 83 10.26 5.44 -10.92
C LEU A 83 9.20 6.51 -10.69
N LYS A 84 7.98 6.14 -10.28
CA LYS A 84 7.01 7.07 -9.70
C LYS A 84 7.38 7.28 -8.23
N ARG A 85 7.80 8.49 -7.89
CA ARG A 85 8.54 8.84 -6.68
C ARG A 85 7.62 9.14 -5.48
N GLU A 86 6.85 8.15 -5.01
CA GLU A 86 6.04 8.30 -3.79
C GLU A 86 6.89 8.40 -2.49
N ASP A 87 8.16 8.07 -2.57
CA ASP A 87 9.16 8.35 -1.53
C ASP A 87 9.38 9.86 -1.27
N LEU A 88 9.02 10.71 -2.23
CA LEU A 88 9.05 12.17 -2.12
C LEU A 88 7.73 12.78 -1.63
N ASN A 89 6.66 11.99 -1.48
CA ASN A 89 5.46 12.43 -0.80
C ASN A 89 5.78 12.80 0.65
N HIS A 90 5.15 13.83 1.20
CA HIS A 90 5.34 14.17 2.61
C HIS A 90 5.09 12.94 3.51
N THR A 91 5.86 12.75 4.56
CA THR A 91 6.05 11.54 5.37
C THR A 91 6.91 10.42 4.73
N GLY A 92 7.24 10.54 3.44
CA GLY A 92 8.16 9.64 2.76
C GLY A 92 7.55 8.36 2.20
N ALA A 93 6.22 8.29 2.06
CA ALA A 93 5.52 7.16 1.45
C ALA A 93 4.13 7.53 0.93
N HIS A 94 3.53 6.64 0.11
CA HIS A 94 2.21 6.80 -0.49
C HIS A 94 1.05 6.88 0.53
N LYS A 95 1.25 6.41 1.76
CA LYS A 95 0.17 6.28 2.77
C LYS A 95 -0.55 7.60 3.07
N LEU A 96 0.13 8.73 3.02
CA LEU A 96 -0.48 10.03 3.29
C LEU A 96 -1.60 10.40 2.29
N ASN A 97 -1.59 9.81 1.08
CA ASN A 97 -2.59 10.09 0.06
C ASN A 97 -4.02 9.75 0.53
N HIS A 98 -4.22 8.59 1.16
CA HIS A 98 -5.53 8.21 1.68
C HIS A 98 -5.77 8.77 3.09
N CYS A 99 -4.75 8.82 3.95
CA CYS A 99 -4.93 9.33 5.30
C CYS A 99 -5.47 10.77 5.34
N MET A 100 -5.00 11.67 4.46
CA MET A 100 -5.55 13.02 4.35
C MET A 100 -7.03 13.01 3.99
N ALA A 101 -7.43 12.18 3.03
CA ALA A 101 -8.82 12.08 2.60
C ALA A 101 -9.70 11.43 3.68
N GLU A 102 -9.23 10.41 4.38
CA GLU A 102 -9.93 9.76 5.49
C GLU A 102 -10.14 10.71 6.67
N VAL A 103 -9.15 11.56 6.98
CA VAL A 103 -9.30 12.55 8.06
C VAL A 103 -10.26 13.68 7.66
N ILE A 104 -10.27 14.12 6.39
CA ILE A 104 -11.29 15.05 5.88
C ILE A 104 -12.69 14.43 6.00
N LEU A 105 -12.85 13.14 5.67
CA LEU A 105 -14.09 12.39 5.84
C LEU A 105 -14.50 12.32 7.31
N ALA A 106 -13.55 12.02 8.21
CA ALA A 106 -13.78 12.01 9.66
C ALA A 106 -14.34 13.35 10.18
N LYS A 107 -13.76 14.46 9.71
CA LYS A 107 -14.24 15.83 10.04
C LYS A 107 -15.65 16.07 9.51
N HIS A 108 -15.96 15.62 8.30
CA HIS A 108 -17.29 15.74 7.73
C HIS A 108 -18.33 15.00 8.57
N LEU A 109 -17.98 13.82 9.07
CA LEU A 109 -18.80 13.03 10.00
C LEU A 109 -18.84 13.61 11.44
N GLY A 110 -18.12 14.70 11.72
CA GLY A 110 -18.03 15.28 13.06
C GLY A 110 -17.28 14.42 14.07
N LYS A 111 -16.49 13.45 13.62
CA LYS A 111 -15.65 12.60 14.47
C LYS A 111 -14.52 13.42 15.08
N LYS A 112 -14.10 13.04 16.27
CA LYS A 112 -13.03 13.73 17.04
C LYS A 112 -11.74 12.93 17.08
N LYS A 113 -11.81 11.64 16.77
CA LYS A 113 -10.71 10.69 16.87
C LYS A 113 -10.64 9.80 15.63
N VAL A 114 -9.42 9.53 15.19
CA VAL A 114 -9.11 8.53 14.17
C VAL A 114 -8.37 7.36 14.80
N ILE A 115 -8.72 6.14 14.42
CA ILE A 115 -8.11 4.89 14.92
C ILE A 115 -7.61 4.10 13.72
N ALA A 116 -6.40 3.55 13.83
CA ALA A 116 -5.86 2.66 12.81
C ALA A 116 -4.89 1.63 13.39
N GLU A 117 -4.61 0.63 12.58
CA GLU A 117 -3.49 -0.31 12.74
C GLU A 117 -2.27 0.13 11.94
N THR A 118 -1.10 -0.42 12.29
CA THR A 118 0.11 -0.27 11.49
C THR A 118 1.09 -1.42 11.76
N GLY A 119 1.79 -1.89 10.72
CA GLY A 119 2.92 -2.83 10.82
C GLY A 119 4.25 -2.09 10.79
N ALA A 120 4.73 -1.69 9.60
CA ALA A 120 5.98 -0.93 9.44
C ALA A 120 5.95 0.51 10.02
N GLY A 121 4.80 0.96 10.56
CA GLY A 121 4.63 2.30 11.12
C GLY A 121 4.36 3.41 10.09
N GLN A 122 4.48 3.16 8.80
CA GLN A 122 4.28 4.20 7.77
C GLN A 122 2.83 4.70 7.69
N HIS A 123 1.86 3.80 7.81
CA HIS A 123 0.46 4.20 7.89
C HIS A 123 0.18 4.99 9.18
N GLY A 124 0.70 4.52 10.32
CA GLY A 124 0.57 5.21 11.59
C GLY A 124 1.15 6.63 11.56
N VAL A 125 2.35 6.81 10.99
CA VAL A 125 2.96 8.14 10.81
C VAL A 125 2.11 9.02 9.88
N ALA A 126 1.60 8.47 8.78
CA ALA A 126 0.76 9.21 7.84
C ALA A 126 -0.56 9.65 8.48
N LEU A 127 -1.24 8.75 9.21
CA LEU A 127 -2.48 9.09 9.90
C LEU A 127 -2.26 10.06 11.05
N ALA A 128 -1.21 9.89 11.86
CA ALA A 128 -0.83 10.84 12.91
C ALA A 128 -0.55 12.23 12.33
N THR A 129 0.11 12.30 11.18
CA THR A 129 0.37 13.56 10.45
C THR A 129 -0.93 14.22 10.01
N ALA A 130 -1.83 13.47 9.40
CA ALA A 130 -3.12 13.98 8.95
C ALA A 130 -3.99 14.43 10.12
N ALA A 131 -4.04 13.65 11.21
CA ALA A 131 -4.77 13.98 12.42
C ALA A 131 -4.24 15.26 13.08
N ALA A 132 -2.92 15.41 13.20
CA ALA A 132 -2.28 16.62 13.71
C ALA A 132 -2.62 17.85 12.85
N TYR A 133 -2.56 17.72 11.52
CA TYR A 133 -2.87 18.80 10.58
C TYR A 133 -4.31 19.28 10.72
N PHE A 134 -5.25 18.37 10.94
CA PHE A 134 -6.67 18.69 11.03
C PHE A 134 -7.21 18.83 12.47
N GLY A 135 -6.37 18.63 13.49
CA GLY A 135 -6.72 18.81 14.89
C GLY A 135 -7.63 17.70 15.46
N LEU A 136 -7.44 16.44 15.04
CA LEU A 136 -8.13 15.28 15.59
C LEU A 136 -7.21 14.47 16.52
N GLU A 137 -7.79 13.78 17.49
CA GLU A 137 -7.08 12.75 18.25
C GLU A 137 -6.72 11.58 17.36
N CYS A 138 -5.56 10.96 17.61
CA CYS A 138 -5.07 9.83 16.83
C CYS A 138 -4.64 8.69 17.74
N GLU A 139 -5.19 7.49 17.50
CA GLU A 139 -4.86 6.26 18.20
C GLU A 139 -4.40 5.21 17.20
N ILE A 140 -3.16 4.72 17.37
CA ILE A 140 -2.52 3.78 16.45
C ILE A 140 -2.22 2.48 17.19
N HIS A 141 -2.77 1.37 16.71
CA HIS A 141 -2.49 0.04 17.21
C HIS A 141 -1.34 -0.58 16.42
N MET A 142 -0.37 -1.15 17.13
CA MET A 142 0.83 -1.73 16.52
C MET A 142 1.28 -2.95 17.30
N GLY A 143 1.69 -4.01 16.61
CA GLY A 143 2.21 -5.21 17.26
C GLY A 143 3.44 -4.90 18.13
N GLU A 144 3.55 -5.52 19.31
CA GLU A 144 4.68 -5.29 20.23
C GLU A 144 6.03 -5.60 19.57
N VAL A 145 6.08 -6.63 18.71
CA VAL A 145 7.27 -7.00 17.93
C VAL A 145 7.60 -5.91 16.91
N ASP A 146 6.59 -5.37 16.23
CA ASP A 146 6.77 -4.31 15.24
C ASP A 146 7.17 -2.97 15.90
N ILE A 147 6.65 -2.66 17.10
CA ILE A 147 7.06 -1.49 17.88
C ILE A 147 8.57 -1.51 18.15
N ALA A 148 9.12 -2.67 18.49
CA ALA A 148 10.54 -2.80 18.75
C ALA A 148 11.38 -2.67 17.48
N LYS A 149 10.92 -3.27 16.36
CA LYS A 149 11.61 -3.26 15.07
C LYS A 149 11.57 -1.88 14.40
N GLU A 150 10.44 -1.21 14.44
CA GLU A 150 10.16 0.02 13.70
C GLU A 150 10.19 1.28 14.61
N HIS A 151 11.05 1.27 15.62
CA HIS A 151 11.17 2.30 16.63
C HIS A 151 11.22 3.75 16.08
N PRO A 152 11.91 4.07 14.97
CA PRO A 152 11.91 5.42 14.43
C PRO A 152 10.52 5.95 14.06
N ASN A 153 9.65 5.09 13.50
CA ASN A 153 8.27 5.46 13.17
C ASN A 153 7.40 5.59 14.43
N VAL A 154 7.63 4.76 15.45
CA VAL A 154 6.94 4.89 16.75
C VAL A 154 7.24 6.24 17.40
N VAL A 155 8.50 6.68 17.36
CA VAL A 155 8.90 8.01 17.87
C VAL A 155 8.24 9.13 17.06
N ARG A 156 8.20 9.03 15.73
CA ARG A 156 7.50 10.01 14.86
C ARG A 156 6.02 10.12 15.21
N MET A 157 5.31 9.00 15.36
CA MET A 157 3.89 9.00 15.75
C MET A 157 3.66 9.72 17.08
N LYS A 158 4.50 9.45 18.10
CA LYS A 158 4.43 10.10 19.41
C LYS A 158 4.72 11.62 19.33
N ILE A 159 5.71 12.04 18.55
CA ILE A 159 6.02 13.46 18.32
C ILE A 159 4.84 14.17 17.65
N LEU A 160 4.12 13.49 16.75
CA LEU A 160 2.93 14.00 16.07
C LEU A 160 1.67 14.01 16.99
N GLY A 161 1.79 13.55 18.22
CA GLY A 161 0.72 13.54 19.19
C GLY A 161 -0.17 12.30 19.19
N ALA A 162 0.15 11.28 18.40
CA ALA A 162 -0.61 10.05 18.38
C ALA A 162 -0.31 9.17 19.61
N LYS A 163 -1.34 8.49 20.09
CA LYS A 163 -1.24 7.45 21.10
C LYS A 163 -0.97 6.10 20.40
N VAL A 164 0.16 5.49 20.71
CA VAL A 164 0.51 4.16 20.18
C VAL A 164 0.14 3.09 21.21
N ILE A 165 -0.74 2.16 20.81
CA ILE A 165 -1.26 1.07 21.61
C ILE A 165 -0.57 -0.23 21.16
N PRO A 166 0.16 -0.92 22.05
CA PRO A 166 0.77 -2.21 21.72
C PRO A 166 -0.30 -3.31 21.69
N ALA A 167 -0.34 -4.07 20.57
CA ALA A 167 -1.05 -5.34 20.51
C ALA A 167 -0.13 -6.43 21.06
N THR A 168 -0.50 -7.00 22.23
CA THR A 168 0.35 -7.92 23.02
C THR A 168 -0.11 -9.36 22.98
N HIS A 169 -1.17 -9.67 22.24
CA HIS A 169 -1.70 -11.03 22.07
C HIS A 169 -1.19 -11.69 20.78
N GLY A 170 -1.42 -12.98 20.62
CA GLY A 170 -1.06 -13.75 19.43
C GLY A 170 0.43 -13.64 19.07
N LEU A 171 0.71 -13.42 17.80
CA LEU A 171 2.07 -13.24 17.28
C LEU A 171 2.61 -11.81 17.50
N LYS A 172 1.78 -10.89 17.99
CA LYS A 172 2.14 -9.50 18.31
C LYS A 172 2.63 -8.71 17.09
N THR A 173 2.02 -8.95 15.93
CA THR A 173 2.34 -8.37 14.63
C THR A 173 1.15 -7.59 14.05
N LEU A 174 1.19 -7.24 12.76
CA LEU A 174 0.16 -6.48 12.07
C LEU A 174 -1.25 -7.09 12.19
N LYS A 175 -1.38 -8.43 12.14
CA LYS A 175 -2.70 -9.08 12.26
C LYS A 175 -3.35 -8.76 13.60
N GLU A 176 -2.63 -8.87 14.70
CA GLU A 176 -3.13 -8.56 16.04
C GLU A 176 -3.34 -7.06 16.26
N ALA A 177 -2.59 -6.22 15.57
CA ALA A 177 -2.82 -4.78 15.55
C ALA A 177 -4.17 -4.43 14.89
N VAL A 178 -4.55 -5.11 13.81
CA VAL A 178 -5.87 -4.98 13.17
C VAL A 178 -6.98 -5.37 14.14
N ASP A 179 -6.88 -6.54 14.79
CA ASP A 179 -7.87 -7.01 15.75
C ASP A 179 -8.06 -5.97 16.88
N SER A 180 -6.97 -5.49 17.46
CA SER A 180 -6.97 -4.51 18.55
C SER A 180 -7.55 -3.15 18.12
N ALA A 181 -7.29 -2.71 16.90
CA ALA A 181 -7.84 -1.46 16.37
C ALA A 181 -9.35 -1.56 16.11
N PHE A 182 -9.82 -2.71 15.62
CA PHE A 182 -11.26 -2.96 15.49
C PHE A 182 -11.99 -2.98 16.84
N GLU A 183 -11.43 -3.61 17.85
CA GLU A 183 -11.98 -3.60 19.22
C GLU A 183 -12.08 -2.17 19.77
N ALA A 184 -11.02 -1.36 19.61
CA ALA A 184 -11.03 0.04 20.05
C ALA A 184 -12.06 0.87 19.28
N TYR A 185 -12.22 0.64 17.99
CA TYR A 185 -13.25 1.31 17.18
C TYR A 185 -14.66 0.93 17.63
N LEU A 186 -14.92 -0.38 17.84
CA LEU A 186 -16.22 -0.86 18.35
C LEU A 186 -16.60 -0.21 19.68
N ALA A 187 -15.63 0.04 20.55
CA ALA A 187 -15.86 0.67 21.85
C ALA A 187 -16.25 2.15 21.76
N ASP A 188 -15.95 2.86 20.65
CA ASP A 188 -16.19 4.31 20.51
C ASP A 188 -16.58 4.74 19.10
N THR A 189 -17.47 4.02 18.43
CA THR A 189 -17.93 4.35 17.05
C THR A 189 -18.57 5.72 16.92
N LYS A 190 -19.09 6.27 18.03
CA LYS A 190 -19.73 7.60 18.04
C LYS A 190 -18.73 8.72 17.79
N ASN A 191 -17.58 8.69 18.45
CA ASN A 191 -16.59 9.77 18.40
C ASN A 191 -15.42 9.48 17.46
N SER A 192 -15.22 8.22 17.07
CA SER A 192 -14.10 7.80 16.26
C SER A 192 -14.51 7.31 14.88
N ILE A 193 -13.54 7.24 13.99
CA ILE A 193 -13.59 6.54 12.70
C ILE A 193 -12.40 5.63 12.57
N TYR A 194 -12.62 4.46 11.97
CA TYR A 194 -11.56 3.53 11.61
C TYR A 194 -10.96 3.92 10.25
N CYS A 195 -9.66 4.17 10.22
CA CYS A 195 -8.90 4.57 9.03
C CYS A 195 -7.97 3.44 8.63
N ILE A 196 -8.45 2.54 7.78
CA ILE A 196 -7.72 1.32 7.41
C ILE A 196 -6.46 1.63 6.57
N GLY A 197 -5.40 0.88 6.84
CA GLY A 197 -4.07 1.14 6.25
C GLY A 197 -3.87 0.69 4.81
N SER A 198 -4.83 -0.01 4.17
CA SER A 198 -4.67 -0.54 2.82
C SER A 198 -6.01 -0.78 2.12
N VAL A 199 -5.98 -1.35 0.90
CA VAL A 199 -7.17 -1.76 0.12
C VAL A 199 -7.71 -3.12 0.57
N VAL A 200 -7.76 -3.33 1.88
CA VAL A 200 -8.25 -4.54 2.56
C VAL A 200 -9.44 -4.18 3.45
N GLY A 201 -10.01 -5.19 4.12
CA GLY A 201 -11.15 -4.96 5.00
C GLY A 201 -12.50 -5.01 4.27
N PRO A 202 -13.60 -4.87 5.03
CA PRO A 202 -14.95 -4.91 4.49
C PRO A 202 -15.26 -3.68 3.64
N HIS A 203 -16.25 -3.81 2.76
CA HIS A 203 -16.78 -2.64 2.04
C HIS A 203 -17.25 -1.56 3.05
N PRO A 204 -16.94 -0.25 2.84
CA PRO A 204 -16.44 0.39 1.61
C PRO A 204 -14.90 0.55 1.53
N PHE A 205 -14.13 0.08 2.51
CA PHE A 205 -12.71 0.42 2.65
C PHE A 205 -11.85 0.11 1.42
N PRO A 206 -11.92 -1.09 0.78
CA PRO A 206 -11.07 -1.35 -0.38
C PRO A 206 -11.28 -0.35 -1.53
N MET A 207 -12.54 -0.03 -1.84
CA MET A 207 -12.89 0.97 -2.86
C MET A 207 -12.42 2.37 -2.44
N MET A 208 -12.73 2.79 -1.22
CA MET A 208 -12.41 4.13 -0.72
C MET A 208 -10.90 4.40 -0.72
N VAL A 209 -10.11 3.46 -0.19
CA VAL A 209 -8.65 3.61 -0.16
C VAL A 209 -8.05 3.57 -1.57
N ARG A 210 -8.55 2.69 -2.47
CA ARG A 210 -8.17 2.71 -3.88
C ARG A 210 -8.39 4.07 -4.51
N ASP A 211 -9.59 4.62 -4.37
CA ASP A 211 -9.95 5.89 -4.99
C ASP A 211 -9.08 7.05 -4.47
N PHE A 212 -8.75 7.04 -3.17
CA PHE A 212 -7.84 8.04 -2.62
C PHE A 212 -6.38 7.85 -3.06
N GLN A 213 -5.97 6.63 -3.33
CA GLN A 213 -4.63 6.32 -3.85
C GLN A 213 -4.50 6.48 -5.38
N SER A 214 -5.62 6.52 -6.11
CA SER A 214 -5.63 6.61 -7.59
C SER A 214 -4.91 7.83 -8.15
N VAL A 215 -4.70 8.86 -7.33
CA VAL A 215 -3.89 10.03 -7.66
C VAL A 215 -2.48 9.66 -8.14
N ILE A 216 -1.91 8.56 -7.62
CA ILE A 216 -0.60 8.05 -8.04
C ILE A 216 -0.63 7.69 -9.52
N GLY A 217 -1.63 6.90 -9.92
CA GLY A 217 -1.77 6.39 -11.29
C GLY A 217 -2.13 7.48 -12.28
N PHE A 218 -3.05 8.38 -11.93
CA PHE A 218 -3.45 9.47 -12.82
C PHE A 218 -2.30 10.44 -13.09
N GLU A 219 -1.58 10.87 -12.05
CA GLU A 219 -0.36 11.68 -12.22
C GLU A 219 0.71 10.93 -13.03
N ALA A 220 0.93 9.65 -12.72
CA ALA A 220 1.93 8.84 -13.40
C ALA A 220 1.64 8.72 -14.90
N ARG A 221 0.37 8.53 -15.25
CA ARG A 221 -0.07 8.44 -16.65
C ARG A 221 0.23 9.73 -17.43
N GLU A 222 -0.19 10.87 -16.89
CA GLU A 222 0.05 12.18 -17.52
C GLU A 222 1.56 12.43 -17.69
N GLN A 223 2.31 12.29 -16.61
CA GLN A 223 3.76 12.50 -16.61
C GLN A 223 4.50 11.55 -17.55
N PHE A 224 4.08 10.28 -17.65
CA PHE A 224 4.73 9.30 -18.52
C PHE A 224 4.48 9.61 -19.99
N LEU A 225 3.26 10.05 -20.34
CA LEU A 225 2.94 10.52 -21.69
C LEU A 225 3.73 11.78 -22.07
N GLU A 226 3.96 12.70 -21.12
CA GLU A 226 4.80 13.87 -21.33
C GLU A 226 6.28 13.48 -21.59
N HIS A 227 6.80 12.46 -20.87
CA HIS A 227 8.19 12.03 -20.97
C HIS A 227 8.49 11.17 -22.20
N GLU A 228 7.66 10.19 -22.52
CA GLU A 228 7.92 9.17 -23.53
C GLU A 228 7.00 9.27 -24.76
N GLY A 229 5.94 10.11 -24.71
CA GLY A 229 4.94 10.22 -25.78
C GLY A 229 4.06 8.99 -25.96
N LYS A 230 4.19 7.98 -25.08
CA LYS A 230 3.42 6.72 -25.07
C LYS A 230 3.20 6.25 -23.63
N LEU A 231 2.32 5.28 -23.43
CA LEU A 231 2.16 4.60 -22.14
C LEU A 231 3.32 3.64 -21.87
N PRO A 232 3.60 3.29 -20.59
CA PRO A 232 4.60 2.29 -20.27
C PRO A 232 4.19 0.90 -20.78
N ASP A 233 5.16 0.08 -21.16
CA ASP A 233 4.88 -1.31 -21.54
C ASP A 233 4.52 -2.17 -20.32
N ALA A 234 5.07 -1.84 -19.14
CA ALA A 234 4.74 -2.51 -17.89
C ALA A 234 4.74 -1.54 -16.70
N VAL A 235 3.89 -1.82 -15.71
CA VAL A 235 3.83 -1.14 -14.41
C VAL A 235 4.07 -2.16 -13.33
N THR A 236 4.98 -1.90 -12.39
CA THR A 236 5.30 -2.79 -11.27
C THR A 236 5.10 -2.09 -9.92
N ALA A 237 4.53 -2.79 -8.96
CA ALA A 237 4.35 -2.29 -7.61
C ALA A 237 4.38 -3.44 -6.60
N CYS A 238 4.96 -3.24 -5.41
CA CYS A 238 4.94 -4.25 -4.36
C CYS A 238 3.53 -4.41 -3.78
N VAL A 239 3.21 -5.64 -3.36
CA VAL A 239 1.89 -6.02 -2.84
C VAL A 239 2.04 -6.76 -1.52
N GLY A 240 1.46 -6.16 -0.46
CA GLY A 240 1.02 -6.82 0.75
C GLY A 240 -0.50 -6.72 0.75
N GLY A 241 -1.10 -5.75 1.49
CA GLY A 241 -2.50 -5.39 1.27
C GLY A 241 -2.76 -4.77 -0.11
N GLY A 242 -1.78 -4.09 -0.72
CA GLY A 242 -1.77 -3.69 -2.12
C GLY A 242 -2.20 -2.25 -2.42
N SER A 243 -2.24 -1.34 -1.44
CA SER A 243 -2.76 0.03 -1.67
C SER A 243 -1.92 0.86 -2.66
N ASN A 244 -0.58 0.77 -2.62
CA ASN A 244 0.26 1.47 -3.59
C ASN A 244 0.07 0.92 -5.01
N ALA A 245 -0.08 -0.40 -5.13
CA ALA A 245 -0.28 -1.07 -6.41
C ALA A 245 -1.63 -0.69 -7.03
N MET A 246 -2.73 -0.74 -6.26
CA MET A 246 -4.03 -0.26 -6.75
C MET A 246 -3.99 1.21 -7.12
N GLY A 247 -3.26 2.03 -6.34
CA GLY A 247 -3.08 3.44 -6.63
C GLY A 247 -2.47 3.68 -8.00
N ILE A 248 -1.34 3.04 -8.31
CA ILE A 248 -0.70 3.23 -9.61
C ILE A 248 -1.44 2.52 -10.75
N PHE A 249 -1.99 1.31 -10.50
CA PHE A 249 -2.75 0.56 -11.50
C PHE A 249 -3.99 1.30 -11.97
N SER A 250 -4.62 2.10 -11.11
CA SER A 250 -5.80 2.91 -11.45
C SER A 250 -5.59 3.82 -12.67
N GLY A 251 -4.36 4.25 -12.94
CA GLY A 251 -4.03 5.05 -14.11
C GLY A 251 -3.92 4.27 -15.42
N PHE A 252 -3.85 2.93 -15.35
CA PHE A 252 -3.54 2.07 -16.49
C PHE A 252 -4.45 0.84 -16.62
N ILE A 253 -5.42 0.68 -15.72
CA ILE A 253 -6.20 -0.55 -15.61
C ILE A 253 -7.07 -0.82 -16.85
N ASP A 254 -7.51 0.23 -17.53
CA ASP A 254 -8.31 0.13 -18.76
C ASP A 254 -7.45 -0.06 -20.03
N ASP A 255 -6.12 0.15 -19.96
CA ASP A 255 -5.18 0.00 -21.07
C ASP A 255 -4.65 -1.43 -21.13
N LYS A 256 -5.26 -2.28 -21.96
CA LYS A 256 -4.93 -3.71 -22.03
C LYS A 256 -3.51 -3.99 -22.53
N GLU A 257 -2.91 -3.05 -23.26
CA GLU A 257 -1.53 -3.10 -23.75
C GLU A 257 -0.48 -2.84 -22.65
N VAL A 258 -0.88 -2.24 -21.52
CA VAL A 258 -0.01 -2.01 -20.37
C VAL A 258 -0.09 -3.22 -19.43
N GLU A 259 1.02 -3.92 -19.26
CA GLU A 259 1.09 -5.04 -18.32
C GLU A 259 1.19 -4.55 -16.87
N LEU A 260 0.36 -5.08 -15.97
CA LEU A 260 0.35 -4.74 -14.55
C LEU A 260 0.92 -5.90 -13.73
N TYR A 261 2.00 -5.64 -12.98
CA TYR A 261 2.64 -6.64 -12.12
C TYR A 261 2.52 -6.24 -10.64
N GLY A 262 1.75 -7.02 -9.88
CA GLY A 262 1.77 -7.00 -8.41
C GLY A 262 2.91 -7.88 -7.91
N VAL A 263 3.90 -7.29 -7.25
CA VAL A 263 5.11 -8.00 -6.80
C VAL A 263 4.96 -8.40 -5.35
N GLU A 264 4.91 -9.71 -5.10
CA GLU A 264 4.78 -10.29 -3.77
C GLU A 264 6.13 -10.70 -3.18
N PRO A 265 6.31 -10.62 -1.84
CA PRO A 265 7.52 -11.03 -1.17
C PRO A 265 7.58 -12.56 -1.03
N MET A 266 8.62 -13.18 -1.60
CA MET A 266 8.96 -14.58 -1.41
C MET A 266 9.79 -14.84 -0.15
N GLY A 267 10.23 -13.79 0.53
CA GLY A 267 10.94 -13.89 1.78
C GLY A 267 12.14 -14.85 1.70
N LYS A 268 12.12 -15.89 2.53
CA LYS A 268 13.20 -16.89 2.67
C LYS A 268 12.97 -18.16 1.83
N GLY A 269 11.76 -18.39 1.34
CA GLY A 269 11.41 -19.61 0.62
C GLY A 269 9.91 -19.76 0.38
N ASP A 270 9.48 -20.95 -0.04
CA ASP A 270 8.12 -21.26 -0.49
C ASP A 270 7.22 -21.91 0.57
N LYS A 271 7.74 -22.11 1.80
CA LYS A 271 6.97 -22.73 2.87
C LYS A 271 6.16 -21.70 3.64
N ILE A 272 5.04 -22.14 4.21
CA ILE A 272 4.23 -21.34 5.13
C ILE A 272 5.12 -20.78 6.24
N GLY A 273 5.01 -19.48 6.50
CA GLY A 273 5.84 -18.73 7.45
C GLY A 273 7.19 -18.23 6.91
N GLU A 274 7.56 -18.58 5.68
CA GLU A 274 8.78 -18.09 5.01
C GLU A 274 8.51 -16.95 4.03
N HIS A 275 7.25 -16.72 3.63
CA HIS A 275 6.82 -15.70 2.66
C HIS A 275 5.46 -15.08 3.05
N SER A 276 5.04 -14.03 2.33
CA SER A 276 3.68 -13.46 2.37
C SER A 276 3.05 -13.33 0.98
N ALA A 277 3.40 -14.24 0.06
CA ALA A 277 2.93 -14.26 -1.32
C ALA A 277 1.51 -14.85 -1.44
N SER A 278 0.51 -14.10 -0.99
CA SER A 278 -0.89 -14.55 -0.90
C SER A 278 -1.51 -14.83 -2.25
N LEU A 279 -1.30 -13.97 -3.25
CA LEU A 279 -1.82 -14.22 -4.60
C LEU A 279 -1.24 -15.50 -5.22
N THR A 280 0.02 -15.80 -4.94
CA THR A 280 0.71 -16.97 -5.55
C THR A 280 0.32 -18.28 -4.89
N TYR A 281 0.34 -18.35 -3.56
CA TYR A 281 0.19 -19.60 -2.79
C TYR A 281 -1.07 -19.68 -1.95
N GLY A 282 -1.85 -18.59 -1.87
CA GLY A 282 -3.06 -18.54 -1.06
C GLY A 282 -4.27 -19.16 -1.72
N GLU A 283 -5.30 -19.32 -0.91
CA GLU A 283 -6.62 -19.82 -1.27
C GLU A 283 -7.69 -18.81 -0.89
N GLU A 284 -8.89 -18.95 -1.48
CA GLU A 284 -10.03 -18.12 -1.14
C GLU A 284 -10.43 -18.28 0.33
N GLY A 285 -10.67 -17.15 1.01
CA GLY A 285 -11.07 -17.14 2.42
C GLY A 285 -11.50 -15.78 2.92
N ILE A 286 -12.19 -15.78 4.05
CA ILE A 286 -12.66 -14.57 4.73
C ILE A 286 -11.70 -14.26 5.89
N MET A 287 -11.19 -13.04 5.90
CA MET A 287 -10.34 -12.52 6.98
C MET A 287 -10.64 -11.03 7.17
N HIS A 288 -10.66 -10.54 8.41
CA HIS A 288 -10.93 -9.13 8.73
C HIS A 288 -12.17 -8.56 8.04
N GLY A 289 -13.22 -9.41 7.86
CA GLY A 289 -14.51 -8.99 7.35
C GLY A 289 -14.64 -8.88 5.83
N PHE A 290 -13.72 -9.42 5.03
CA PHE A 290 -13.81 -9.44 3.58
C PHE A 290 -13.36 -10.79 2.97
N ASN A 291 -13.92 -11.17 1.83
CA ASN A 291 -13.51 -12.33 1.08
C ASN A 291 -12.38 -11.98 0.10
N SER A 292 -11.28 -12.73 0.14
CA SER A 292 -10.15 -12.55 -0.76
C SER A 292 -9.32 -13.83 -0.89
N ILE A 293 -8.09 -13.71 -1.40
CA ILE A 293 -7.10 -14.78 -1.36
C ILE A 293 -6.24 -14.58 -0.12
N MET A 294 -6.04 -15.66 0.65
CA MET A 294 -5.25 -15.64 1.88
C MET A 294 -4.41 -16.90 2.05
N LEU A 295 -3.28 -16.74 2.72
CA LEU A 295 -2.46 -17.87 3.16
C LEU A 295 -3.13 -18.51 4.38
N LYS A 296 -3.29 -19.84 4.34
CA LYS A 296 -3.95 -20.62 5.38
C LYS A 296 -3.00 -21.65 6.00
N ASP A 297 -3.13 -21.83 7.28
CA ASP A 297 -2.54 -22.98 7.95
C ASP A 297 -3.34 -24.26 7.67
N LYS A 298 -2.88 -25.40 8.23
CA LYS A 298 -3.53 -26.71 8.07
C LYS A 298 -4.95 -26.78 8.63
N ASP A 299 -5.31 -25.86 9.51
CA ASP A 299 -6.63 -25.78 10.16
C ASP A 299 -7.55 -24.76 9.47
N GLY A 300 -7.08 -24.13 8.39
CA GLY A 300 -7.82 -23.13 7.59
C GLY A 300 -7.79 -21.72 8.15
N ASN A 301 -7.03 -21.47 9.22
CA ASN A 301 -6.84 -20.14 9.79
C ASN A 301 -5.79 -19.34 9.00
N PRO A 302 -5.74 -18.00 9.17
CA PRO A 302 -4.65 -17.19 8.61
C PRO A 302 -3.29 -17.74 9.04
N ALA A 303 -2.44 -18.06 8.05
CA ALA A 303 -1.14 -18.63 8.31
C ALA A 303 -0.16 -17.58 8.85
N PRO A 304 0.88 -17.99 9.60
CA PRO A 304 2.05 -17.16 9.82
C PRO A 304 2.68 -16.76 8.48
N VAL A 305 3.12 -15.53 8.39
CA VAL A 305 3.76 -14.97 7.19
C VAL A 305 5.09 -14.33 7.54
N TYR A 306 5.87 -14.03 6.51
CA TYR A 306 7.15 -13.36 6.67
C TYR A 306 7.47 -12.50 5.45
N SER A 307 7.97 -11.31 5.70
CA SER A 307 8.64 -10.46 4.72
C SER A 307 9.73 -9.62 5.41
N ILE A 308 10.83 -9.39 4.71
CA ILE A 308 11.85 -8.44 5.17
C ILE A 308 11.29 -7.01 5.28
N GLY A 309 10.33 -6.66 4.43
CA GLY A 309 9.57 -5.40 4.48
C GLY A 309 8.28 -5.56 5.29
N SER A 310 8.25 -5.06 6.53
CA SER A 310 7.12 -5.22 7.46
C SER A 310 5.79 -4.67 6.92
N GLY A 311 5.82 -3.72 5.98
CA GLY A 311 4.61 -3.13 5.38
C GLY A 311 3.92 -4.02 4.35
N ILE A 312 4.55 -5.14 3.95
CA ILE A 312 3.99 -6.14 3.03
C ILE A 312 3.92 -7.53 3.67
N ASP A 313 4.05 -7.60 5.00
CA ASP A 313 3.95 -8.81 5.81
C ASP A 313 2.50 -9.00 6.26
N TYR A 314 1.64 -9.52 5.36
CA TYR A 314 0.21 -9.68 5.59
C TYR A 314 -0.29 -10.96 4.91
N PRO A 315 -1.07 -11.81 5.62
CA PRO A 315 -1.45 -13.14 5.11
C PRO A 315 -2.60 -13.13 4.08
N SER A 316 -3.05 -11.96 3.65
CA SER A 316 -4.09 -11.81 2.64
C SER A 316 -3.75 -10.65 1.69
N VAL A 317 -4.64 -10.35 0.77
CA VAL A 317 -4.47 -9.29 -0.24
C VAL A 317 -5.79 -8.59 -0.48
N GLY A 318 -5.75 -7.35 -0.95
CA GLY A 318 -6.95 -6.61 -1.35
C GLY A 318 -7.82 -7.41 -2.32
N PRO A 319 -9.16 -7.42 -2.14
CA PRO A 319 -10.07 -8.23 -2.96
C PRO A 319 -10.02 -7.86 -4.44
N GLU A 320 -9.73 -6.60 -4.75
CA GLU A 320 -9.56 -6.14 -6.13
C GLU A 320 -8.32 -6.77 -6.79
N HIS A 321 -7.21 -6.95 -6.08
CA HIS A 321 -6.05 -7.67 -6.58
C HIS A 321 -6.36 -9.14 -6.90
N ALA A 322 -7.13 -9.80 -6.03
CA ALA A 322 -7.57 -11.16 -6.26
C ALA A 322 -8.40 -11.27 -7.55
N TYR A 323 -9.32 -10.32 -7.75
CA TYR A 323 -10.14 -10.23 -8.96
C TYR A 323 -9.32 -9.93 -10.22
N LEU A 324 -8.39 -8.98 -10.16
CA LEU A 324 -7.55 -8.63 -11.31
C LEU A 324 -6.64 -9.79 -11.72
N LYS A 325 -6.14 -10.57 -10.76
CA LYS A 325 -5.40 -11.81 -11.05
C LYS A 325 -6.31 -12.86 -11.69
N GLU A 326 -7.49 -13.12 -11.11
CA GLU A 326 -8.43 -14.13 -11.60
C GLU A 326 -8.88 -13.84 -13.05
N THR A 327 -9.11 -12.57 -13.36
CA THR A 327 -9.49 -12.11 -14.71
C THR A 327 -8.32 -11.99 -15.69
N GLY A 328 -7.08 -12.20 -15.22
CA GLY A 328 -5.88 -12.06 -16.04
C GLY A 328 -5.50 -10.61 -16.36
N ARG A 329 -6.12 -9.60 -15.70
CA ARG A 329 -5.77 -8.19 -15.92
C ARG A 329 -4.45 -7.84 -15.27
N SER A 330 -4.12 -8.42 -14.13
CA SER A 330 -2.80 -8.27 -13.51
C SER A 330 -2.07 -9.61 -13.44
N LYS A 331 -0.76 -9.52 -13.50
CA LYS A 331 0.18 -10.63 -13.31
C LYS A 331 0.84 -10.54 -11.94
N VAL A 332 1.30 -11.66 -11.42
CA VAL A 332 2.04 -11.71 -10.17
C VAL A 332 3.54 -11.79 -10.47
N GLY A 333 4.31 -10.91 -9.87
CA GLY A 333 5.76 -10.98 -9.80
C GLY A 333 6.20 -11.46 -8.42
N LEU A 334 7.34 -12.10 -8.33
CA LEU A 334 7.92 -12.56 -7.07
C LEU A 334 9.31 -11.96 -6.87
N CYS A 335 9.62 -11.58 -5.63
CA CYS A 335 10.92 -11.08 -5.24
C CYS A 335 11.27 -11.63 -3.85
N ASP A 336 12.42 -12.29 -3.73
CA ASP A 336 12.90 -12.79 -2.44
C ASP A 336 13.71 -11.73 -1.67
N ASP A 337 14.09 -12.04 -0.43
CA ASP A 337 14.83 -11.12 0.44
C ASP A 337 16.17 -10.70 -0.16
N ASN A 338 16.91 -11.62 -0.80
CA ASN A 338 18.21 -11.31 -1.38
C ASN A 338 18.07 -10.39 -2.60
N GLU A 339 17.06 -10.63 -3.43
CA GLU A 339 16.74 -9.79 -4.58
C GLU A 339 16.29 -8.39 -4.14
N ALA A 340 15.49 -8.29 -3.07
CA ALA A 340 15.05 -7.03 -2.50
C ALA A 340 16.22 -6.23 -1.92
N VAL A 341 17.13 -6.88 -1.19
CA VAL A 341 18.34 -6.25 -0.62
C VAL A 341 19.32 -5.82 -1.73
N ASP A 342 19.51 -6.66 -2.76
CA ASP A 342 20.32 -6.28 -3.92
C ASP A 342 19.74 -5.04 -4.61
N ALA A 343 18.42 -5.00 -4.83
CA ALA A 343 17.74 -3.86 -5.41
C ALA A 343 17.83 -2.59 -4.53
N PHE A 344 17.74 -2.76 -3.20
CA PHE A 344 17.93 -1.68 -2.24
C PHE A 344 19.32 -1.03 -2.43
N TYR A 345 20.38 -1.82 -2.45
CA TYR A 345 21.73 -1.32 -2.63
C TYR A 345 21.98 -0.79 -4.05
N LYS A 346 21.50 -1.48 -5.10
CA LYS A 346 21.68 -1.05 -6.49
C LYS A 346 21.02 0.31 -6.75
N LEU A 347 19.77 0.48 -6.33
CA LEU A 347 19.09 1.76 -6.49
C LEU A 347 19.79 2.86 -5.70
N SER A 348 20.26 2.56 -4.49
CA SER A 348 20.98 3.52 -3.65
C SER A 348 22.30 3.93 -4.28
N GLN A 349 23.11 2.97 -4.73
CA GLN A 349 24.46 3.24 -5.25
C GLN A 349 24.44 3.82 -6.68
N LEU A 350 23.49 3.44 -7.50
CA LEU A 350 23.42 3.87 -8.91
C LEU A 350 22.63 5.17 -9.09
N GLU A 351 21.54 5.35 -8.35
CA GLU A 351 20.63 6.49 -8.54
C GLU A 351 20.63 7.47 -7.35
N GLY A 352 21.31 7.15 -6.24
CA GLY A 352 21.28 7.97 -5.03
C GLY A 352 19.93 7.97 -4.32
N ILE A 353 19.13 6.92 -4.52
CA ILE A 353 17.79 6.79 -3.96
C ILE A 353 17.74 5.57 -3.04
N ILE A 354 17.53 5.78 -1.75
CA ILE A 354 17.39 4.71 -0.76
C ILE A 354 15.90 4.33 -0.66
N PRO A 355 15.47 3.20 -1.25
CA PRO A 355 14.08 2.78 -1.22
C PRO A 355 13.72 2.15 0.13
N ALA A 356 12.44 2.17 0.52
CA ALA A 356 11.96 1.26 1.55
C ALA A 356 12.11 -0.20 1.09
N LEU A 357 12.33 -1.14 2.03
CA LEU A 357 12.45 -2.56 1.70
C LEU A 357 11.22 -3.09 0.95
N GLU A 358 10.04 -2.58 1.29
CA GLU A 358 8.82 -2.88 0.54
C GLU A 358 8.96 -2.49 -0.94
N SER A 359 9.38 -1.25 -1.20
CA SER A 359 9.56 -0.73 -2.57
C SER A 359 10.69 -1.45 -3.31
N ALA A 360 11.72 -1.89 -2.59
CA ALA A 360 12.85 -2.63 -3.13
C ALA A 360 12.41 -3.95 -3.80
N HIS A 361 11.32 -4.60 -3.33
CA HIS A 361 10.74 -5.77 -4.01
C HIS A 361 10.27 -5.43 -5.44
N ALA A 362 9.55 -4.31 -5.60
CA ALA A 362 9.10 -3.88 -6.93
C ALA A 362 10.28 -3.52 -7.85
N VAL A 363 11.33 -2.89 -7.31
CA VAL A 363 12.56 -2.56 -8.04
C VAL A 363 13.31 -3.84 -8.44
N GLY A 364 13.47 -4.80 -7.52
CA GLY A 364 14.14 -6.08 -7.77
C GLY A 364 13.47 -6.87 -8.88
N PHE A 365 12.13 -6.94 -8.84
CA PHE A 365 11.38 -7.56 -9.94
C PHE A 365 11.53 -6.78 -11.26
N ALA A 366 11.46 -5.45 -11.23
CA ALA A 366 11.66 -4.63 -12.42
C ALA A 366 13.05 -4.81 -13.04
N MET A 367 14.09 -4.96 -12.21
CA MET A 367 15.46 -5.28 -12.68
C MET A 367 15.53 -6.63 -13.39
N LYS A 368 14.80 -7.65 -12.89
CA LYS A 368 14.70 -8.96 -13.56
C LYS A 368 13.93 -8.84 -14.88
N LEU A 369 12.78 -8.20 -14.85
CA LEU A 369 11.92 -8.01 -16.01
C LEU A 369 12.65 -7.22 -17.11
N ALA A 370 13.37 -6.16 -16.76
CA ALA A 370 14.11 -5.33 -17.70
C ALA A 370 15.11 -6.14 -18.55
N LYS A 371 15.79 -7.11 -17.93
CA LYS A 371 16.76 -7.99 -18.62
C LYS A 371 16.12 -8.91 -19.68
N THR A 372 14.80 -9.13 -19.58
CA THR A 372 14.06 -10.00 -20.52
C THR A 372 13.36 -9.24 -21.64
N LEU A 373 13.32 -7.92 -21.55
CA LEU A 373 12.66 -7.04 -22.52
C LEU A 373 13.65 -6.26 -23.37
N ASP A 374 13.22 -5.90 -24.58
CA ASP A 374 14.01 -5.06 -25.48
C ASP A 374 14.25 -3.66 -24.89
N LYS A 375 15.37 -3.03 -25.30
CA LYS A 375 15.80 -1.70 -24.84
C LYS A 375 14.81 -0.57 -25.12
N GLU A 376 13.94 -0.74 -26.10
CA GLU A 376 12.90 0.23 -26.46
C GLU A 376 11.65 0.12 -25.57
N LYS A 377 11.55 -0.97 -24.79
CA LYS A 377 10.49 -1.18 -23.83
C LYS A 377 10.71 -0.35 -22.55
N THR A 378 9.64 -0.09 -21.85
CA THR A 378 9.63 0.78 -20.68
C THR A 378 8.89 0.12 -19.51
N ILE A 379 9.45 0.23 -18.31
CA ILE A 379 8.86 -0.25 -17.06
C ILE A 379 8.71 0.94 -16.12
N LEU A 380 7.51 1.16 -15.61
CA LEU A 380 7.23 2.15 -14.57
C LEU A 380 7.07 1.44 -13.22
N VAL A 381 7.93 1.78 -12.27
CA VAL A 381 7.90 1.22 -10.90
C VAL A 381 7.24 2.21 -9.95
N SER A 382 6.28 1.75 -9.15
CA SER A 382 5.79 2.50 -8.00
C SER A 382 6.82 2.45 -6.87
N LEU A 383 7.63 3.49 -6.73
CA LEU A 383 8.58 3.62 -5.62
C LEU A 383 7.82 4.15 -4.40
N SER A 384 7.14 3.25 -3.72
CA SER A 384 6.06 3.52 -2.76
C SER A 384 6.51 4.21 -1.46
N GLY A 385 7.81 4.14 -1.12
CA GLY A 385 8.33 4.76 0.08
C GLY A 385 9.86 4.78 0.14
N ARG A 386 10.40 5.65 1.03
CA ARG A 386 11.84 5.78 1.28
C ARG A 386 12.31 4.89 2.41
N GLY A 387 13.59 4.53 2.37
CA GLY A 387 14.22 3.53 3.24
C GLY A 387 14.82 4.05 4.53
N ASP A 388 14.60 5.31 4.94
CA ASP A 388 15.19 5.87 6.17
C ASP A 388 14.88 5.02 7.42
N LYS A 389 13.72 4.37 7.44
CA LYS A 389 13.33 3.47 8.53
C LYS A 389 14.10 2.15 8.55
N ASP A 390 14.64 1.74 7.40
CA ASP A 390 15.23 0.42 7.19
C ASP A 390 16.75 0.41 7.32
N ILE A 391 17.40 1.59 7.39
CA ILE A 391 18.86 1.74 7.34
C ILE A 391 19.55 0.90 8.42
N ASP A 392 19.13 1.04 9.68
CA ASP A 392 19.73 0.31 10.80
C ASP A 392 19.55 -1.20 10.67
N PHE A 393 18.37 -1.63 10.23
CA PHE A 393 18.10 -3.05 10.01
C PHE A 393 18.97 -3.61 8.89
N VAL A 394 19.04 -2.91 7.76
CA VAL A 394 19.81 -3.37 6.60
C VAL A 394 21.29 -3.45 6.91
N ILE A 395 21.90 -2.41 7.51
CA ILE A 395 23.34 -2.41 7.78
C ILE A 395 23.77 -3.44 8.83
N ASN A 396 22.88 -3.78 9.77
CA ASN A 396 23.17 -4.77 10.80
C ASN A 396 23.03 -6.22 10.33
N ASN A 397 22.24 -6.47 9.27
CA ASN A 397 21.94 -7.83 8.80
C ASN A 397 22.54 -8.16 7.43
N TYR A 398 22.88 -7.16 6.62
CA TYR A 398 23.38 -7.35 5.26
C TYR A 398 24.61 -6.48 5.02
N PRO A 399 25.76 -7.07 4.66
CA PRO A 399 26.98 -6.28 4.44
C PRO A 399 26.80 -5.35 3.23
N ILE A 400 27.33 -4.14 3.36
CA ILE A 400 27.35 -3.17 2.25
C ILE A 400 28.18 -3.78 1.11
N PRO A 401 27.61 -3.98 -0.07
CA PRO A 401 28.38 -4.47 -1.22
C PRO A 401 29.52 -3.53 -1.56
N ASN A 402 30.71 -4.08 -1.90
CA ASN A 402 31.81 -3.24 -2.38
C ASN A 402 31.33 -2.45 -3.61
N SER A 403 31.35 -1.12 -3.52
CA SER A 403 31.03 -0.26 -4.64
C SER A 403 32.10 -0.47 -5.71
N LYS A 404 31.68 -1.01 -6.85
CA LYS A 404 32.46 -0.92 -8.09
C LYS A 404 31.85 0.21 -8.90
N PHE A 405 32.40 1.39 -8.79
CA PHE A 405 32.26 2.41 -9.80
C PHE A 405 33.37 2.23 -10.82
#